data_bbdd7a8e690cb9b45464d0c596a6556c
#
_entry.id   bbdd7a8e690cb9b45464d0c596a6556c
#
_cell.length_a   1.000
_cell.length_b   1.000
_cell.length_c   1.000
_cell.angle_alpha   90.00
_cell.angle_beta   90.00
_cell.angle_gamma   90.00
#
_symmetry.space_group_name_H-M   'P 1'
#
loop_
_entity.id
_entity.type
_entity.pdbx_description
1 polymer ?
#
loop_
_entity_poly.entity_id
_entity_poly.type
_entity_poly.pdbx_seq_one_letter_code
_entity_poly.pdbx_strand_id
1 'polypeptide(L)'
;TKPRQIGFTMAMDKGMSVREAEDFVSICADHVDIVKLGWATSYVTPNLKDKIKVYKEAGIPCYFGGTLFEAFIIRDQFDDYRKVLDKYNLSFAEVSDGSIDLDHDKKCDYIQKLSEQVTVLSEVGSKDADKIIPPYM
;
A
#
# COMPACT_ATOMS: atom_id res chain seq x y z
N THR A 1 -17.02 10.01 -13.57
CA THR A 1 -17.74 9.68 -12.29
C THR A 1 -17.17 8.41 -11.71
N LYS A 2 -17.14 8.33 -10.39
CA LYS A 2 -16.77 7.11 -9.66
C LYS A 2 -17.95 6.12 -9.59
N PRO A 3 -17.71 4.81 -9.52
CA PRO A 3 -16.40 4.16 -9.67
C PRO A 3 -15.90 4.20 -11.12
N ARG A 4 -14.59 4.39 -11.30
CA ARG A 4 -13.97 4.40 -12.63
C ARG A 4 -13.62 2.98 -13.06
N GLN A 5 -13.82 2.71 -14.35
CA GLN A 5 -13.40 1.46 -14.98
C GLN A 5 -12.05 1.58 -15.68
N ILE A 6 -11.67 2.80 -16.04
CA ILE A 6 -10.39 3.15 -16.67
C ILE A 6 -9.91 4.50 -16.10
N GLY A 7 -8.62 4.79 -16.21
CA GLY A 7 -8.04 6.04 -15.71
C GLY A 7 -8.01 6.10 -14.17
N PHE A 8 -7.63 5.00 -13.54
CA PHE A 8 -7.55 4.88 -12.07
C PHE A 8 -6.47 5.80 -11.50
N THR A 9 -6.84 6.62 -10.53
CA THR A 9 -5.94 7.59 -9.90
C THR A 9 -5.55 7.13 -8.50
N MET A 10 -4.28 6.83 -8.28
CA MET A 10 -3.70 6.59 -6.98
C MET A 10 -3.00 7.86 -6.49
N ALA A 11 -3.34 8.30 -5.28
CA ALA A 11 -2.63 9.37 -4.59
C ALA A 11 -1.73 8.78 -3.49
N MET A 12 -0.53 9.34 -3.31
CA MET A 12 0.40 8.90 -2.28
C MET A 12 0.37 9.85 -1.09
N ASP A 13 -0.07 9.32 0.05
CA ASP A 13 0.08 9.95 1.36
C ASP A 13 1.49 9.65 1.90
N LYS A 14 2.29 10.67 2.05
CA LYS A 14 3.69 10.60 2.50
C LYS A 14 3.86 10.92 3.99
N GLY A 15 2.84 10.71 4.80
CA GLY A 15 2.85 10.97 6.22
C GLY A 15 2.01 12.18 6.64
N MET A 16 0.94 12.47 5.90
CA MET A 16 -0.03 13.51 6.29
C MET A 16 -0.61 13.23 7.68
N SER A 17 -0.85 14.28 8.43
CA SER A 17 -1.66 14.24 9.66
C SER A 17 -3.12 13.94 9.33
N VAL A 18 -3.93 13.66 10.35
CA VAL A 18 -5.39 13.49 10.18
C VAL A 18 -6.01 14.72 9.53
N ARG A 19 -5.65 15.92 9.99
CA ARG A 19 -6.17 17.19 9.45
C ARG A 19 -5.77 17.42 8.00
N GLU A 20 -4.52 17.15 7.63
CA GLU A 20 -4.08 17.25 6.23
C GLU A 20 -4.81 16.24 5.34
N ALA A 21 -5.13 15.06 5.86
CA ALA A 21 -5.95 14.08 5.14
C ALA A 21 -7.39 14.57 4.96
N GLU A 22 -7.99 15.22 5.96
CA GLU A 22 -9.31 15.86 5.86
C GLU A 22 -9.31 16.98 4.81
N ASP A 23 -8.31 17.86 4.84
CA ASP A 23 -8.14 18.92 3.85
C ASP A 23 -7.96 18.36 2.44
N PHE A 24 -7.12 17.34 2.28
CA PHE A 24 -6.92 16.64 1.00
C PHE A 24 -8.23 16.04 0.46
N VAL A 25 -8.96 15.31 1.30
CA VAL A 25 -10.23 14.68 0.92
C VAL A 25 -11.26 15.73 0.51
N SER A 26 -11.33 16.87 1.21
CA SER A 26 -12.29 17.94 0.92
C SER A 26 -12.14 18.51 -0.51
N ILE A 27 -10.95 18.43 -1.07
CA ILE A 27 -10.63 18.98 -2.40
C ILE A 27 -10.53 17.86 -3.47
N CYS A 28 -9.94 16.72 -3.13
CA CYS A 28 -9.51 15.72 -4.09
C CYS A 28 -10.38 14.47 -4.15
N ALA A 29 -11.37 14.30 -3.26
CA ALA A 29 -12.12 13.03 -3.16
C ALA A 29 -12.72 12.55 -4.47
N ASP A 30 -13.24 13.47 -5.30
CA ASP A 30 -13.83 13.11 -6.60
C ASP A 30 -12.82 12.66 -7.65
N HIS A 31 -11.55 12.93 -7.43
CA HIS A 31 -10.47 12.69 -8.40
C HIS A 31 -9.56 11.53 -8.04
N VAL A 32 -9.62 11.03 -6.79
CA VAL A 32 -8.75 9.96 -6.28
C VAL A 32 -9.54 8.69 -6.05
N ASP A 33 -9.06 7.57 -6.57
CA ASP A 33 -9.72 6.27 -6.47
C ASP A 33 -9.15 5.41 -5.34
N ILE A 34 -7.87 5.59 -5.00
CA ILE A 34 -7.19 4.87 -3.93
C ILE A 34 -6.04 5.71 -3.35
N VAL A 35 -5.77 5.56 -2.06
CA VAL A 35 -4.64 6.22 -1.39
C VAL A 35 -3.60 5.18 -0.96
N LYS A 36 -2.35 5.39 -1.39
CA LYS A 36 -1.17 4.64 -0.93
C LYS A 36 -0.55 5.37 0.26
N LEU A 37 -0.50 4.71 1.41
CA LEU A 37 0.26 5.18 2.58
C LEU A 37 1.74 4.83 2.37
N GLY A 38 2.49 5.80 1.82
CA GLY A 38 3.82 5.57 1.25
C GLY A 38 4.94 5.48 2.27
N TRP A 39 6.04 4.86 1.86
CA TRP A 39 7.35 4.80 2.52
C TRP A 39 7.33 4.33 3.97
N ALA A 40 6.46 3.39 4.31
CA ALA A 40 6.27 2.91 5.68
C ALA A 40 5.94 4.01 6.72
N THR A 41 5.53 5.20 6.29
CA THR A 41 5.16 6.31 7.19
C THR A 41 4.03 5.94 8.14
N SER A 42 3.15 5.03 7.73
CA SER A 42 2.08 4.48 8.57
C SER A 42 2.59 3.83 9.86
N TYR A 43 3.83 3.32 9.88
CA TYR A 43 4.43 2.74 11.08
C TYR A 43 4.70 3.78 12.18
N VAL A 44 4.98 5.02 11.79
CA VAL A 44 5.33 6.13 12.70
C VAL A 44 4.24 7.20 12.78
N THR A 45 3.14 7.06 12.04
CA THR A 45 2.05 8.03 12.03
C THR A 45 1.22 7.91 13.32
N PRO A 46 1.18 8.96 14.17
CA PRO A 46 0.23 9.01 15.27
C PRO A 46 -1.22 8.99 14.74
N ASN A 47 -2.12 8.36 15.49
CA ASN A 47 -3.56 8.33 15.14
C ASN A 47 -3.85 7.77 13.73
N LEU A 48 -3.05 6.80 13.26
CA LEU A 48 -3.20 6.18 11.95
C LEU A 48 -4.62 5.68 11.69
N LYS A 49 -5.29 5.14 12.73
CA LYS A 49 -6.66 4.65 12.62
C LYS A 49 -7.63 5.76 12.23
N ASP A 50 -7.47 6.94 12.81
CA ASP A 50 -8.34 8.09 12.52
C ASP A 50 -8.08 8.60 11.09
N LYS A 51 -6.82 8.63 10.65
CA LYS A 51 -6.47 8.98 9.28
C LYS A 51 -7.07 8.00 8.25
N ILE A 52 -6.96 6.71 8.49
CA ILE A 52 -7.59 5.69 7.64
C ILE A 52 -9.10 5.86 7.59
N LYS A 53 -9.72 6.23 8.72
CA LYS A 53 -11.15 6.50 8.81
C LYS A 53 -11.56 7.66 7.90
N VAL A 54 -10.79 8.75 7.85
CA VAL A 54 -11.04 9.89 6.95
C VAL A 54 -11.16 9.44 5.51
N TYR A 55 -10.20 8.64 5.01
CA TYR A 55 -10.25 8.13 3.64
C TYR A 55 -11.45 7.21 3.41
N LYS A 56 -11.71 6.29 4.35
CA LYS A 56 -12.84 5.36 4.23
C LYS A 56 -14.19 6.06 4.20
N GLU A 57 -14.40 7.07 5.03
CA GLU A 57 -15.63 7.86 5.06
C GLU A 57 -15.84 8.67 3.77
N ALA A 58 -14.76 9.05 3.10
CA ALA A 58 -14.80 9.65 1.77
C ALA A 58 -14.99 8.64 0.62
N GLY A 59 -15.15 7.36 0.91
CA GLY A 59 -15.27 6.31 -0.10
C GLY A 59 -13.98 6.04 -0.86
N ILE A 60 -12.81 6.39 -0.27
CA ILE A 60 -11.50 6.17 -0.87
C ILE A 60 -10.81 5.04 -0.10
N PRO A 61 -10.67 3.83 -0.67
CA PRO A 61 -9.86 2.79 -0.05
C PRO A 61 -8.41 3.25 0.07
N CYS A 62 -7.72 2.76 1.12
CA CYS A 62 -6.30 3.01 1.28
C CYS A 62 -5.56 1.71 1.59
N TYR A 63 -4.25 1.71 1.37
CA TYR A 63 -3.38 0.57 1.62
C TYR A 63 -1.98 1.00 2.03
N PHE A 64 -1.27 0.10 2.68
CA PHE A 64 0.14 0.31 2.99
C PHE A 64 1.00 0.06 1.76
N GLY A 65 1.87 1.03 1.43
CA GLY A 65 2.84 0.87 0.36
C GLY A 65 3.86 -0.24 0.64
N GLY A 66 4.44 -0.77 -0.42
CA GLY A 66 5.30 -1.94 -0.40
C GLY A 66 6.53 -1.83 0.50
N THR A 67 7.05 -0.64 0.76
CA THR A 67 8.16 -0.45 1.70
C THR A 67 7.83 -0.99 3.11
N LEU A 68 6.57 -0.89 3.56
CA LEU A 68 6.17 -1.50 4.82
C LEU A 68 6.15 -3.02 4.73
N PHE A 69 5.62 -3.58 3.65
CA PHE A 69 5.69 -5.02 3.38
C PHE A 69 7.14 -5.50 3.42
N GLU A 70 8.06 -4.86 2.67
CA GLU A 70 9.48 -5.22 2.66
C GLU A 70 10.10 -5.19 4.06
N ALA A 71 9.73 -4.20 4.89
CA ALA A 71 10.22 -4.09 6.26
C ALA A 71 9.78 -5.26 7.16
N PHE A 72 8.62 -5.86 6.93
CA PHE A 72 8.19 -7.07 7.62
C PHE A 72 8.90 -8.31 7.07
N ILE A 73 9.05 -8.40 5.73
CA ILE A 73 9.66 -9.57 5.08
C ILE A 73 11.12 -9.77 5.48
N ILE A 74 11.92 -8.71 5.51
CA ILE A 74 13.33 -8.82 5.94
C ILE A 74 13.50 -9.26 7.41
N ARG A 75 12.41 -9.23 8.19
CA ARG A 75 12.36 -9.66 9.60
C ARG A 75 11.66 -11.00 9.78
N ASP A 76 11.30 -11.67 8.69
CA ASP A 76 10.54 -12.92 8.71
C ASP A 76 9.20 -12.80 9.48
N GLN A 77 8.52 -11.66 9.31
CA GLN A 77 7.28 -11.29 10.01
C GLN A 77 6.07 -11.19 9.07
N PHE A 78 5.98 -12.08 8.07
CA PHE A 78 4.88 -12.05 7.10
C PHE A 78 3.50 -12.19 7.74
N ASP A 79 3.34 -13.11 8.70
CA ASP A 79 2.06 -13.30 9.39
C ASP A 79 1.68 -12.08 10.25
N ASP A 80 2.65 -11.38 10.80
CA ASP A 80 2.38 -10.14 11.54
C ASP A 80 1.96 -9.01 10.60
N TYR A 81 2.52 -8.96 9.39
CA TYR A 81 2.03 -8.04 8.36
C TYR A 81 0.56 -8.30 8.02
N ARG A 82 0.15 -9.56 7.85
CA ARG A 82 -1.25 -9.94 7.63
C ARG A 82 -2.16 -9.48 8.75
N LYS A 83 -1.75 -9.68 10.01
CA LYS A 83 -2.49 -9.19 11.20
C LYS A 83 -2.63 -7.67 11.22
N VAL A 84 -1.63 -6.94 10.73
CA VAL A 84 -1.70 -5.47 10.62
C VAL A 84 -2.73 -5.05 9.58
N LEU A 85 -2.84 -5.75 8.45
CA LEU A 85 -3.89 -5.51 7.46
C LEU A 85 -5.29 -5.69 8.07
N ASP A 86 -5.49 -6.79 8.81
CA ASP A 86 -6.75 -7.08 9.52
C ASP A 86 -7.06 -6.02 10.59
N LYS A 87 -6.07 -5.64 11.38
CA LYS A 87 -6.21 -4.63 12.44
C LYS A 87 -6.78 -3.31 11.91
N TYR A 88 -6.39 -2.91 10.71
CA TYR A 88 -6.86 -1.68 10.08
C TYR A 88 -7.99 -1.93 9.07
N ASN A 89 -8.42 -3.17 8.93
CA ASN A 89 -9.46 -3.60 7.98
C ASN A 89 -9.18 -3.04 6.58
N LEU A 90 -7.98 -3.29 6.06
CA LEU A 90 -7.58 -2.88 4.73
C LEU A 90 -7.97 -3.95 3.71
N SER A 91 -8.48 -3.51 2.56
CA SER A 91 -8.91 -4.38 1.45
C SER A 91 -7.85 -4.53 0.36
N PHE A 92 -6.73 -3.81 0.50
CA PHE A 92 -5.64 -3.81 -0.47
C PHE A 92 -4.30 -3.92 0.24
N ALA A 93 -3.33 -4.56 -0.41
CA ALA A 93 -1.94 -4.61 0.00
C ALA A 93 -1.02 -4.48 -1.21
N GLU A 94 0.16 -3.93 -1.01
CA GLU A 94 1.19 -3.87 -2.05
C GLU A 94 2.33 -4.80 -1.71
N VAL A 95 2.72 -5.62 -2.68
CA VAL A 95 3.90 -6.48 -2.63
C VAL A 95 4.96 -5.90 -3.54
N SER A 96 6.10 -5.54 -2.96
CA SER A 96 7.25 -5.00 -3.67
C SER A 96 8.56 -5.64 -3.22
N ASP A 97 9.58 -5.45 -4.02
CA ASP A 97 10.96 -5.84 -3.74
C ASP A 97 11.95 -4.75 -4.17
N GLY A 98 11.43 -3.51 -4.25
CA GLY A 98 12.20 -2.37 -4.77
C GLY A 98 13.41 -1.99 -3.93
N SER A 99 13.42 -2.29 -2.61
CA SER A 99 14.50 -1.94 -1.67
C SER A 99 15.18 -3.15 -1.05
N ILE A 100 14.74 -4.35 -1.37
CA ILE A 100 15.30 -5.61 -0.85
C ILE A 100 15.62 -6.56 -1.99
N ASP A 101 16.44 -7.54 -1.71
CA ASP A 101 16.65 -8.67 -2.61
C ASP A 101 15.68 -9.79 -2.22
N LEU A 102 14.67 -10.01 -3.03
CA LEU A 102 13.65 -11.03 -2.83
C LEU A 102 13.59 -11.93 -4.05
N ASP A 103 13.69 -13.21 -3.80
CA ASP A 103 13.54 -14.22 -4.84
C ASP A 103 12.16 -14.14 -5.51
N HIS A 104 12.11 -14.30 -6.83
CA HIS A 104 10.88 -14.14 -7.61
C HIS A 104 9.79 -15.13 -7.19
N ASP A 105 10.13 -16.39 -6.97
CA ASP A 105 9.15 -17.41 -6.57
C ASP A 105 8.59 -17.11 -5.18
N LYS A 106 9.44 -16.65 -4.26
CA LYS A 106 8.98 -16.18 -2.94
C LYS A 106 8.07 -14.97 -3.05
N LYS A 107 8.35 -14.03 -3.95
CA LYS A 107 7.47 -12.88 -4.20
C LYS A 107 6.10 -13.35 -4.67
N CYS A 108 6.06 -14.30 -5.61
CA CYS A 108 4.83 -14.90 -6.10
C CYS A 108 4.05 -15.62 -4.98
N ASP A 109 4.75 -16.36 -4.11
CA ASP A 109 4.14 -17.01 -2.94
C ASP A 109 3.49 -16.01 -1.98
N TYR A 110 4.14 -14.87 -1.72
CA TYR A 110 3.54 -13.82 -0.89
C TYR A 110 2.31 -13.19 -1.54
N ILE A 111 2.35 -12.95 -2.85
CA ILE A 111 1.22 -12.45 -3.62
C ILE A 111 0.04 -13.43 -3.51
N GLN A 112 0.30 -14.72 -3.73
CA GLN A 112 -0.72 -15.75 -3.63
C GLN A 112 -1.37 -15.79 -2.24
N LYS A 113 -0.55 -15.85 -1.18
CA LYS A 113 -1.05 -15.91 0.20
C LYS A 113 -1.83 -14.65 0.61
N LEU A 114 -1.40 -13.46 0.16
CA LEU A 114 -2.12 -12.23 0.45
C LEU A 114 -3.41 -12.11 -0.37
N SER A 115 -3.47 -12.66 -1.57
CA SER A 115 -4.66 -12.62 -2.42
C SER A 115 -5.85 -13.40 -1.85
N GLU A 116 -5.62 -14.29 -0.89
CA GLU A 116 -6.67 -14.97 -0.13
C GLU A 116 -7.38 -14.01 0.86
N GLN A 117 -6.75 -12.92 1.22
CA GLN A 117 -7.20 -11.98 2.25
C GLN A 117 -7.61 -10.63 1.66
N VAL A 118 -6.85 -10.10 0.71
CA VAL A 118 -7.00 -8.75 0.17
C VAL A 118 -6.74 -8.72 -1.34
N THR A 119 -7.11 -7.63 -2.00
CA THR A 119 -6.64 -7.36 -3.37
C THR A 119 -5.17 -6.93 -3.35
N VAL A 120 -4.33 -7.64 -4.09
CA VAL A 120 -2.89 -7.39 -4.13
C VAL A 120 -2.52 -6.50 -5.32
N LEU A 121 -1.76 -5.47 -5.05
CA LEU A 121 -1.04 -4.65 -6.02
C LEU A 121 0.42 -5.12 -6.04
N SER A 122 0.93 -5.56 -7.18
CA SER A 122 2.34 -5.95 -7.30
C SER A 122 3.12 -4.82 -7.97
N GLU A 123 4.16 -4.35 -7.27
CA GLU A 123 5.09 -3.37 -7.82
C GLU A 123 6.27 -4.11 -8.49
N VAL A 124 6.57 -3.74 -9.73
CA VAL A 124 7.71 -4.24 -10.49
C VAL A 124 8.72 -3.12 -10.65
N GLY A 125 9.96 -3.38 -10.30
CA GLY A 125 11.04 -2.40 -10.39
C GLY A 125 12.01 -2.49 -9.23
N SER A 126 13.11 -1.76 -9.34
CA SER A 126 14.10 -1.63 -8.26
C SER A 126 14.42 -0.16 -8.03
N LYS A 127 14.73 0.19 -6.79
CA LYS A 127 15.30 1.51 -6.43
C LYS A 127 16.80 1.56 -6.68
N ASP A 128 17.41 0.42 -6.93
CA ASP A 128 18.80 0.33 -7.40
C ASP A 128 18.81 0.53 -8.92
N ALA A 129 19.44 1.63 -9.37
CA ALA A 129 19.51 1.99 -10.79
C ALA A 129 20.34 0.99 -11.64
N ASP A 130 21.21 0.25 -11.00
CA ASP A 130 22.07 -0.73 -11.67
C ASP A 130 21.42 -2.12 -11.78
N LYS A 131 20.29 -2.33 -11.11
CA LYS A 131 19.57 -3.61 -11.14
C LYS A 131 18.78 -3.77 -12.43
N ILE A 132 19.13 -4.78 -13.22
CA ILE A 132 18.36 -5.17 -14.41
C ILE A 132 17.11 -5.92 -13.96
N ILE A 133 15.94 -5.42 -14.37
CA ILE A 133 14.66 -6.08 -14.11
C ILE A 133 14.37 -7.05 -15.24
N PRO A 134 14.23 -8.36 -14.96
CA PRO A 134 13.89 -9.33 -15.98
C PRO A 134 12.51 -9.03 -16.61
N PRO A 135 12.34 -9.26 -17.92
CA PRO A 135 11.09 -8.91 -18.63
C PRO A 135 9.88 -9.78 -18.25
N TYR A 136 10.09 -10.83 -17.48
CA TYR A 136 9.04 -11.75 -17.01
C TYR A 136 8.56 -11.46 -15.58
N MET A 137 9.04 -10.41 -14.94
CA MET A 137 8.59 -9.99 -13.62
C MET A 137 7.33 -9.15 -13.70
#